data_3a645df547e410f13ede101f49f3f872
#
_entry.id   3a645df547e410f13ede101f49f3f872
#
_cell.length_a   1.000
_cell.length_b   1.000
_cell.length_c   1.000
_cell.angle_alpha   90.00
_cell.angle_beta   90.00
_cell.angle_gamma   90.00
#
_symmetry.space_group_name_H-M   'P 1'
#
loop_
_entity.id
_entity.type
_entity.pdbx_description
1 polymer ?
#
loop_
_entity_poly.entity_id
_entity_poly.type
_entity_poly.pdbx_seq_one_letter_code
_entity_poly.pdbx_strand_id
1 'polypeptide(L)'
;HMKKNKYLILLILFPFYISANDIQIDVIIENCKSCHGQNYEGNKYIKSLKGLEKQEFISIMNEYLYSNDDHVMTRISKVLNKKDIMKMAEKIYEKVQ
;
A
#
# COMPACT_ATOMS: atom_id res chain seq x y z
N HIS A 1 -26.82 8.31 -38.05
CA HIS A 1 -25.77 9.27 -37.86
C HIS A 1 -25.39 9.33 -36.41
N MET A 2 -26.31 9.64 -35.55
CA MET A 2 -26.06 9.78 -34.14
C MET A 2 -25.74 8.47 -33.45
N LYS A 3 -26.25 7.38 -33.96
CA LYS A 3 -26.01 6.05 -33.40
C LYS A 3 -24.54 5.70 -33.41
N LYS A 4 -23.81 6.10 -34.41
CA LYS A 4 -22.39 5.79 -34.52
C LYS A 4 -21.60 6.50 -33.47
N ASN A 5 -21.98 7.73 -33.11
CA ASN A 5 -21.30 8.48 -32.12
C ASN A 5 -21.46 7.87 -30.73
N LYS A 6 -22.62 7.31 -30.45
CA LYS A 6 -22.88 6.65 -29.20
C LYS A 6 -21.97 5.45 -28.99
N TYR A 7 -21.79 4.66 -30.03
CA TYR A 7 -20.92 3.50 -29.92
C TYR A 7 -19.47 3.86 -29.73
N LEU A 8 -19.03 4.95 -30.34
CA LEU A 8 -17.69 5.41 -30.18
C LEU A 8 -17.40 5.84 -28.75
N ILE A 9 -18.35 6.50 -28.11
CA ILE A 9 -18.20 6.94 -26.73
C ILE A 9 -18.07 5.75 -25.79
N LEU A 10 -18.86 4.71 -26.00
CA LEU A 10 -18.78 3.51 -25.19
C LEU A 10 -17.43 2.83 -25.31
N LEU A 11 -16.88 2.77 -26.50
CA LEU A 11 -15.57 2.17 -26.71
C LEU A 11 -14.46 2.91 -26.01
N ILE A 12 -14.58 4.23 -25.95
CA ILE A 12 -13.58 5.06 -25.28
C ILE A 12 -13.57 4.81 -23.78
N LEU A 13 -14.72 4.53 -23.18
CA LEU A 13 -14.80 4.33 -21.75
C LEU A 13 -14.17 3.03 -21.27
N PHE A 14 -14.16 2.00 -22.09
CA PHE A 14 -13.63 0.70 -21.73
C PHE A 14 -12.15 0.69 -21.35
N PRO A 15 -11.28 1.32 -22.15
CA PRO A 15 -9.84 1.21 -21.90
C PRO A 15 -9.37 1.81 -20.60
N PHE A 16 -10.19 2.60 -19.94
CA PHE A 16 -9.77 3.29 -18.73
C PHE A 16 -10.12 2.55 -17.46
N TYR A 17 -10.63 1.35 -17.60
CA TYR A 17 -10.97 0.55 -16.43
C TYR A 17 -9.74 -0.21 -15.96
N ILE A 18 -8.91 0.45 -15.18
CA ILE A 18 -7.66 -0.11 -14.66
C ILE A 18 -7.82 -0.28 -13.16
N SER A 19 -7.31 -1.41 -12.64
CA SER A 19 -7.30 -1.63 -11.21
C SER A 19 -6.36 -0.62 -10.56
N ALA A 20 -6.89 0.25 -9.71
CA ALA A 20 -6.12 1.28 -9.04
C ALA A 20 -5.38 0.76 -7.81
N ASN A 21 -5.73 -0.45 -7.32
CA ASN A 21 -5.21 -0.94 -6.05
C ASN A 21 -3.69 -1.12 -6.05
N ASP A 22 -3.13 -1.65 -7.11
CA ASP A 22 -1.68 -1.87 -7.16
C ASP A 22 -0.91 -0.56 -7.20
N ILE A 23 -1.44 0.43 -7.89
CA ILE A 23 -0.82 1.75 -7.95
C ILE A 23 -0.86 2.40 -6.58
N GLN A 24 -1.98 2.29 -5.88
CA GLN A 24 -2.11 2.84 -4.53
C GLN A 24 -1.14 2.18 -3.56
N ILE A 25 -0.98 0.87 -3.65
CA ILE A 25 -0.06 0.16 -2.77
C ILE A 25 1.37 0.65 -2.98
N ASP A 26 1.78 0.84 -4.23
CA ASP A 26 3.12 1.35 -4.53
C ASP A 26 3.32 2.75 -3.97
N VAL A 27 2.31 3.60 -4.08
CA VAL A 27 2.40 4.96 -3.53
C VAL A 27 2.50 4.91 -2.01
N ILE A 28 1.72 4.06 -1.36
CA ILE A 28 1.75 3.92 0.09
C ILE A 28 3.13 3.45 0.54
N ILE A 29 3.71 2.50 -0.16
CA ILE A 29 5.06 2.01 0.18
C ILE A 29 6.09 3.13 0.05
N GLU A 30 5.98 3.97 -0.98
CA GLU A 30 6.89 5.11 -1.10
C GLU A 30 6.73 6.07 0.07
N ASN A 31 5.51 6.23 0.56
CA ASN A 31 5.29 7.04 1.77
C ASN A 31 5.93 6.41 3.00
N CYS A 32 5.92 5.09 3.09
CA CYS A 32 6.61 4.39 4.19
C CYS A 32 8.11 4.70 4.18
N LYS A 33 8.69 4.74 2.98
CA LYS A 33 10.12 5.03 2.84
C LYS A 33 10.49 6.41 3.30
N SER A 34 9.56 7.36 3.25
CA SER A 34 9.88 8.72 3.67
C SER A 34 10.22 8.82 5.15
N CYS A 35 9.70 7.90 5.97
CA CYS A 35 10.02 7.85 7.39
C CYS A 35 10.96 6.71 7.73
N HIS A 36 10.73 5.52 7.14
CA HIS A 36 11.51 4.33 7.48
C HIS A 36 12.81 4.18 6.67
N GLY A 37 13.00 5.02 5.65
CA GLY A 37 14.22 5.01 4.84
C GLY A 37 14.06 4.28 3.53
N GLN A 38 14.89 4.64 2.55
CA GLN A 38 14.82 4.07 1.21
C GLN A 38 15.04 2.56 1.20
N ASN A 39 15.85 2.07 2.12
CA ASN A 39 16.11 0.65 2.28
C ASN A 39 15.46 0.08 3.52
N TYR A 40 14.47 0.80 4.09
CA TYR A 40 13.71 0.40 5.26
C TYR A 40 14.57 0.25 6.51
N GLU A 41 15.73 0.89 6.57
CA GLU A 41 16.67 0.74 7.68
C GLU A 41 16.24 1.47 8.96
N GLY A 42 15.32 2.41 8.85
CA GLY A 42 14.90 3.19 10.01
C GLY A 42 15.97 4.14 10.48
N ASN A 43 15.80 4.65 11.70
CA ASN A 43 16.79 5.49 12.35
C ASN A 43 16.60 5.42 13.86
N LYS A 44 17.21 6.34 14.60
CA LYS A 44 17.16 6.35 16.06
C LYS A 44 15.73 6.38 16.62
N TYR A 45 14.84 7.06 15.92
CA TYR A 45 13.47 7.27 16.40
C TYR A 45 12.44 6.40 15.69
N ILE A 46 12.79 5.87 14.52
CA ILE A 46 11.86 5.14 13.67
C ILE A 46 12.38 3.74 13.45
N LYS A 47 11.53 2.77 13.76
CA LYS A 47 11.91 1.36 13.70
C LYS A 47 12.31 0.92 12.31
N SER A 48 13.35 0.10 12.25
CA SER A 48 13.76 -0.54 11.01
C SER A 48 12.74 -1.61 10.60
N LEU A 49 12.39 -1.61 9.33
CA LEU A 49 11.56 -2.68 8.77
C LEU A 49 12.42 -3.77 8.14
N LYS A 50 13.70 -3.48 7.93
CA LYS A 50 14.60 -4.37 7.23
C LYS A 50 14.86 -5.67 7.98
N GLY A 51 14.88 -5.61 9.31
CA GLY A 51 15.14 -6.79 10.12
C GLY A 51 13.91 -7.61 10.45
N LEU A 52 12.73 -7.19 10.02
CA LEU A 52 11.52 -7.93 10.30
C LEU A 52 11.30 -9.05 9.30
N GLU A 53 10.67 -10.13 9.76
CA GLU A 53 10.18 -11.13 8.84
C GLU A 53 8.82 -10.69 8.30
N LYS A 54 8.46 -11.22 7.13
CA LYS A 54 7.21 -10.87 6.47
C LYS A 54 6.02 -11.03 7.39
N GLN A 55 5.95 -12.15 8.13
CA GLN A 55 4.82 -12.41 9.02
C GLN A 55 4.80 -11.50 10.22
N GLU A 56 5.96 -11.08 10.71
CA GLU A 56 6.03 -10.10 11.78
C GLU A 56 5.47 -8.75 11.34
N PHE A 57 5.83 -8.32 10.14
CA PHE A 57 5.32 -7.07 9.58
C PHE A 57 3.79 -7.12 9.49
N ILE A 58 3.25 -8.21 8.95
CA ILE A 58 1.80 -8.38 8.83
C ILE A 58 1.13 -8.30 10.19
N SER A 59 1.69 -8.98 11.18
CA SER A 59 1.14 -9.01 12.52
C SER A 59 1.13 -7.63 13.16
N ILE A 60 2.25 -6.91 13.05
CA ILE A 60 2.38 -5.58 13.64
C ILE A 60 1.42 -4.60 12.97
N MET A 61 1.33 -4.63 11.66
CA MET A 61 0.43 -3.74 10.93
C MET A 61 -1.03 -4.02 11.25
N ASN A 62 -1.39 -5.29 11.44
CA ASN A 62 -2.75 -5.63 11.85
C ASN A 62 -3.05 -5.12 13.25
N GLU A 63 -2.09 -5.13 14.16
CA GLU A 63 -2.29 -4.55 15.48
C GLU A 63 -2.59 -3.05 15.37
N TYR A 64 -1.85 -2.33 14.54
CA TYR A 64 -2.13 -0.90 14.33
C TYR A 64 -3.51 -0.69 13.70
N LEU A 65 -3.90 -1.56 12.78
CA LEU A 65 -5.18 -1.45 12.10
C LEU A 65 -6.35 -1.48 13.09
N TYR A 66 -6.25 -2.30 14.13
CA TYR A 66 -7.31 -2.47 15.11
C TYR A 66 -7.10 -1.65 16.39
N SER A 67 -6.01 -0.94 16.49
CA SER A 67 -5.71 -0.13 17.66
C SER A 67 -6.57 1.15 17.67
N ASN A 68 -6.80 1.67 18.88
CA ASN A 68 -7.51 2.93 19.07
C ASN A 68 -6.60 4.03 19.62
N ASP A 69 -5.30 3.78 19.70
CA ASP A 69 -4.38 4.78 20.22
C ASP A 69 -4.10 5.87 19.19
N ASP A 70 -3.28 6.84 19.57
CA ASP A 70 -2.99 8.00 18.75
C ASP A 70 -1.63 7.93 18.07
N HIS A 71 -1.05 6.75 17.97
CA HIS A 71 0.24 6.55 17.33
C HIS A 71 0.14 6.85 15.84
N VAL A 72 1.23 7.40 15.28
CA VAL A 72 1.22 7.78 13.87
C VAL A 72 0.96 6.56 12.96
N MET A 73 1.51 5.40 13.30
CA MET A 73 1.28 4.20 12.49
C MET A 73 -0.17 3.73 12.59
N THR A 74 -0.81 3.95 13.73
CA THR A 74 -2.23 3.64 13.86
C THR A 74 -3.06 4.48 12.90
N ARG A 75 -2.76 5.76 12.80
CA ARG A 75 -3.48 6.65 11.88
C ARG A 75 -3.24 6.28 10.42
N ILE A 76 -2.00 5.96 10.09
CA ILE A 76 -1.66 5.54 8.72
C ILE A 76 -2.40 4.26 8.36
N SER A 77 -2.48 3.31 9.30
CA SER A 77 -3.11 2.01 9.06
C SER A 77 -4.61 2.10 8.81
N LYS A 78 -5.26 3.18 9.26
CA LYS A 78 -6.72 3.31 9.11
C LYS A 78 -7.17 3.43 7.65
N VAL A 79 -6.28 3.77 6.74
CA VAL A 79 -6.62 3.82 5.32
C VAL A 79 -6.37 2.49 4.61
N LEU A 80 -5.90 1.49 5.35
CA LEU A 80 -5.57 0.18 4.82
C LEU A 80 -6.55 -0.87 5.30
N ASN A 81 -6.56 -2.01 4.62
CA ASN A 81 -7.26 -3.20 5.11
C ASN A 81 -6.27 -4.36 5.14
N LYS A 82 -6.72 -5.51 5.62
CA LYS A 82 -5.84 -6.69 5.76
C LYS A 82 -5.23 -7.11 4.43
N LYS A 83 -5.99 -7.01 3.36
CA LYS A 83 -5.53 -7.38 2.03
C LYS A 83 -4.44 -6.45 1.55
N ASP A 84 -4.58 -5.17 1.82
CA ASP A 84 -3.56 -4.17 1.49
C ASP A 84 -2.26 -4.47 2.23
N ILE A 85 -2.37 -4.80 3.52
CA ILE A 85 -1.20 -5.11 4.33
C ILE A 85 -0.46 -6.32 3.79
N MET A 86 -1.18 -7.35 3.37
CA MET A 86 -0.55 -8.53 2.78
C MET A 86 0.17 -8.20 1.48
N LYS A 87 -0.44 -7.38 0.63
CA LYS A 87 0.19 -6.96 -0.61
C LYS A 87 1.45 -6.13 -0.35
N MET A 88 1.39 -5.25 0.63
CA MET A 88 2.55 -4.45 1.02
C MET A 88 3.68 -5.35 1.51
N ALA A 89 3.36 -6.32 2.34
CA ALA A 89 4.36 -7.25 2.85
C ALA A 89 5.04 -8.00 1.70
N GLU A 90 4.26 -8.46 0.74
CA GLU A 90 4.83 -9.14 -0.41
C GLU A 90 5.79 -8.26 -1.19
N LYS A 91 5.42 -7.02 -1.42
CA LYS A 91 6.25 -6.09 -2.18
C LYS A 91 7.51 -5.69 -1.42
N ILE A 92 7.41 -5.50 -0.12
CA ILE A 92 8.55 -5.07 0.69
C ILE A 92 9.56 -6.19 0.87
N TYR A 93 9.09 -7.40 1.18
CA TYR A 93 9.98 -8.47 1.61
C TYR A 93 10.38 -9.45 0.52
N GLU A 94 9.65 -9.54 -0.55
CA GLU A 94 10.03 -10.43 -1.65
C GLU A 94 11.22 -9.92 -2.44
N LYS A 95 11.39 -8.62 -2.49
CA LYS A 95 12.51 -8.02 -3.22
C LYS A 95 13.86 -8.25 -2.55
N VAL A 96 13.85 -8.68 -1.31
CA VAL A 96 15.07 -8.86 -0.53
C VAL A 96 15.70 -10.22 -0.81
N GLN A 97 14.96 -11.08 -1.47
CA GLN A 97 15.49 -12.37 -1.88
C GLN A 97 16.20 -12.27 -3.21
#